data_65d555d940d7f9c0006b74b34cd7af9a
#
_entry.id   65d555d940d7f9c0006b74b34cd7af9a
#
_cell.length_a   1.000
_cell.length_b   1.000
_cell.length_c   1.000
_cell.angle_alpha   90.00
_cell.angle_beta   90.00
_cell.angle_gamma   90.00
#
_symmetry.space_group_name_H-M   'P 1'
#
loop_
_entity.id
_entity.type
_entity.pdbx_description
1 polymer ?
#
loop_
_entity_poly.entity_id
_entity_poly.type
_entity_poly.pdbx_seq_one_letter_code
_entity_poly.pdbx_strand_id
1 'polypeptide(L)'
;MLHDSLGCVALWREFPAELARATGRDVIAYDRAGFGRSAPAQAPLPADFIAAEARDSLPALQRGFGFAGFVALGHSVGGAMAAACADAQPEHCEALVTISAQAFVEARTLEGIRAAREAFARPDQFERLARHHGERARWVLDAWIDTWLDPAFAGWTLDATLARVRCPALVLHGEHDQYGSPRHPARIVEGLAGPARMMLLPGCAHVPHREAKPAVLQALHGFLGAPAR
;
A
#
# COMPACT_ATOMS: atom_id res chain seq x y z
N MET A 1 -2.16 3.55 7.93
CA MET A 1 -2.07 3.66 6.45
C MET A 1 -0.65 3.35 6.01
N LEU A 2 -0.51 2.47 5.01
CA LEU A 2 0.77 1.96 4.49
C LEU A 2 1.01 2.51 3.08
N HIS A 3 2.13 3.22 2.89
CA HIS A 3 2.45 3.89 1.63
C HIS A 3 3.07 2.93 0.58
N ASP A 4 3.15 3.39 -0.66
CA ASP A 4 3.73 2.68 -1.79
C ASP A 4 5.27 2.56 -1.73
N SER A 5 5.87 1.97 -2.79
CA SER A 5 7.30 1.67 -2.86
C SER A 5 8.21 2.90 -2.82
N LEU A 6 7.76 4.04 -3.29
CA LEU A 6 8.49 5.32 -3.26
C LEU A 6 7.82 6.34 -2.32
N GLY A 7 6.84 5.87 -1.54
CA GLY A 7 5.98 6.69 -0.72
C GLY A 7 6.60 7.14 0.60
N CYS A 8 5.91 8.08 1.20
CA CYS A 8 6.10 8.53 2.57
C CYS A 8 4.82 9.23 3.05
N VAL A 9 4.74 9.57 4.34
CA VAL A 9 3.58 10.27 4.90
C VAL A 9 3.26 11.55 4.15
N ALA A 10 4.28 12.34 3.79
CA ALA A 10 4.10 13.61 3.08
C ALA A 10 3.42 13.44 1.70
N LEU A 11 3.56 12.29 1.07
CA LEU A 11 2.96 12.02 -0.24
C LEU A 11 1.47 11.67 -0.17
N TRP A 12 0.92 11.35 0.98
CA TRP A 12 -0.53 11.26 1.17
C TRP A 12 -1.22 12.62 1.13
N ARG A 13 -0.47 13.72 1.35
CA ARG A 13 -0.98 15.09 1.40
C ARG A 13 -2.14 15.21 2.40
N GLU A 14 -3.27 15.80 1.98
CA GLU A 14 -4.46 16.01 2.80
C GLU A 14 -5.32 14.74 3.00
N PHE A 15 -5.02 13.66 2.26
CA PHE A 15 -5.87 12.48 2.23
C PHE A 15 -6.10 11.84 3.62
N PRO A 16 -5.11 11.72 4.53
CA PRO A 16 -5.34 11.19 5.87
C PRO A 16 -6.33 12.02 6.69
N ALA A 17 -6.21 13.35 6.63
CA ALA A 17 -7.12 14.25 7.35
C ALA A 17 -8.54 14.25 6.76
N GLU A 18 -8.66 14.16 5.44
CA GLU A 18 -9.94 14.05 4.75
C GLU A 18 -10.61 12.70 5.02
N LEU A 19 -9.82 11.61 5.08
CA LEU A 19 -10.31 10.28 5.44
C LEU A 19 -10.83 10.26 6.89
N ALA A 20 -10.08 10.84 7.83
CA ALA A 20 -10.52 10.94 9.23
C ALA A 20 -11.87 11.66 9.34
N ARG A 21 -12.01 12.79 8.65
CA ARG A 21 -13.29 13.54 8.61
C ARG A 21 -14.43 12.75 7.96
N ALA A 22 -14.13 12.04 6.86
CA ALA A 22 -15.14 11.29 6.12
C ALA A 22 -15.64 10.08 6.90
N THR A 23 -14.80 9.44 7.71
CA THR A 23 -15.14 8.18 8.40
C THR A 23 -15.39 8.34 9.90
N GLY A 24 -15.02 9.48 10.50
CA GLY A 24 -15.08 9.70 11.94
C GLY A 24 -14.06 8.87 12.72
N ARG A 25 -13.03 8.32 12.05
CA ARG A 25 -12.01 7.45 12.65
C ARG A 25 -10.68 8.20 12.79
N ASP A 26 -9.90 7.84 13.80
CA ASP A 26 -8.51 8.26 13.89
C ASP A 26 -7.71 7.62 12.75
N VAL A 27 -6.83 8.40 12.12
CA VAL A 27 -6.00 7.94 11.01
C VAL A 27 -4.52 8.07 11.35
N ILE A 28 -3.83 6.94 11.36
CA ILE A 28 -2.39 6.86 11.54
C ILE A 28 -1.75 6.59 10.18
N ALA A 29 -0.92 7.52 9.72
CA ALA A 29 -0.01 7.34 8.60
C ALA A 29 1.42 7.44 9.11
N TYR A 30 2.28 6.53 8.67
CA TYR A 30 3.68 6.48 9.12
C TYR A 30 4.62 6.24 7.95
N ASP A 31 5.85 6.69 8.10
CA ASP A 31 6.93 6.35 7.19
C ASP A 31 7.51 5.00 7.58
N ARG A 32 7.52 4.02 6.68
CA ARG A 32 8.15 2.73 6.90
C ARG A 32 9.65 2.89 7.17
N ALA A 33 10.27 1.94 7.85
CA ALA A 33 11.72 1.95 8.10
C ALA A 33 12.52 2.16 6.81
N GLY A 34 13.45 3.10 6.79
CA GLY A 34 14.21 3.51 5.61
C GLY A 34 13.55 4.60 4.74
N PHE A 35 12.25 4.86 4.91
CA PHE A 35 11.49 5.80 4.09
C PHE A 35 11.24 7.12 4.82
N GLY A 36 10.95 8.17 4.04
CA GLY A 36 10.53 9.46 4.54
C GLY A 36 11.42 9.98 5.68
N ARG A 37 10.85 10.15 6.87
CA ARG A 37 11.51 10.68 8.07
C ARG A 37 11.83 9.60 9.11
N SER A 38 11.50 8.33 8.84
CA SER A 38 11.84 7.21 9.72
C SER A 38 13.35 6.93 9.75
N ALA A 39 13.80 6.13 10.71
CA ALA A 39 15.20 5.73 10.82
C ALA A 39 15.71 5.11 9.50
N PRO A 40 16.96 5.38 9.08
CA PRO A 40 17.55 4.78 7.91
C PRO A 40 17.56 3.25 8.00
N ALA A 41 17.24 2.57 6.90
CA ALA A 41 17.53 1.15 6.77
C ALA A 41 19.01 0.97 6.41
N GLN A 42 19.66 -0.01 7.05
CA GLN A 42 21.09 -0.28 6.87
C GLN A 42 21.37 -1.42 5.85
N ALA A 43 20.32 -2.11 5.43
CA ALA A 43 20.41 -3.26 4.53
C ALA A 43 19.38 -3.15 3.39
N PRO A 44 19.55 -3.90 2.29
CA PRO A 44 18.49 -4.10 1.30
C PRO A 44 17.20 -4.60 1.96
N LEU A 45 16.07 -4.44 1.27
CA LEU A 45 14.81 -5.02 1.75
C LEU A 45 14.95 -6.55 1.82
N PRO A 46 14.52 -7.18 2.94
CA PRO A 46 14.50 -8.63 3.03
C PRO A 46 13.46 -9.21 2.06
N ALA A 47 13.63 -10.46 1.66
CA ALA A 47 12.69 -11.12 0.72
C ALA A 47 11.25 -11.16 1.26
N ASP A 48 11.07 -11.17 2.57
CA ASP A 48 9.78 -11.17 3.27
C ASP A 48 9.32 -9.77 3.71
N PHE A 49 9.86 -8.69 3.13
CA PHE A 49 9.62 -7.30 3.57
C PHE A 49 8.14 -6.92 3.67
N ILE A 50 7.26 -7.55 2.88
CA ILE A 50 5.82 -7.34 2.96
C ILE A 50 5.25 -7.92 4.26
N ALA A 51 5.62 -9.15 4.60
CA ALA A 51 5.21 -9.79 5.85
C ALA A 51 5.91 -9.19 7.08
N ALA A 52 7.14 -8.73 6.91
CA ALA A 52 7.92 -8.06 7.96
C ALA A 52 7.20 -6.78 8.47
N GLU A 53 6.46 -6.08 7.61
CA GLU A 53 5.71 -4.89 8.02
C GLU A 53 4.64 -5.24 9.07
N ALA A 54 3.95 -6.35 8.92
CA ALA A 54 2.97 -6.83 9.89
C ALA A 54 3.61 -7.37 11.18
N ARG A 55 4.79 -7.98 11.08
CA ARG A 55 5.50 -8.57 12.21
C ARG A 55 6.19 -7.52 13.08
N ASP A 56 6.79 -6.52 12.45
CA ASP A 56 7.72 -5.59 13.10
C ASP A 56 7.08 -4.21 13.33
N SER A 57 6.44 -3.62 12.31
CA SER A 57 5.90 -2.26 12.38
C SER A 57 4.54 -2.20 13.09
N LEU A 58 3.61 -3.09 12.79
CA LEU A 58 2.27 -3.05 13.36
C LEU A 58 2.27 -3.12 14.90
N PRO A 59 2.99 -4.06 15.56
CA PRO A 59 3.04 -4.08 17.03
C PRO A 59 3.71 -2.84 17.64
N ALA A 60 4.68 -2.24 16.93
CA ALA A 60 5.30 -1.00 17.38
C ALA A 60 4.34 0.19 17.33
N LEU A 61 3.52 0.28 16.27
CA LEU A 61 2.47 1.29 16.15
C LEU A 61 1.38 1.11 17.22
N GLN A 62 0.93 -0.13 17.47
CA GLN A 62 -0.04 -0.43 18.51
C GLN A 62 0.43 0.02 19.89
N ARG A 63 1.68 -0.28 20.25
CA ARG A 63 2.28 0.20 21.51
C ARG A 63 2.43 1.72 21.56
N GLY A 64 2.85 2.32 20.44
CA GLY A 64 3.11 3.76 20.39
C GLY A 64 1.86 4.62 20.43
N PHE A 65 0.76 4.15 19.82
CA PHE A 65 -0.50 4.90 19.70
C PHE A 65 -1.63 4.36 20.58
N GLY A 66 -1.44 3.21 21.25
CA GLY A 66 -2.38 2.68 22.23
C GLY A 66 -3.69 2.14 21.60
N PHE A 67 -3.66 1.57 20.40
CA PHE A 67 -4.83 0.96 19.77
C PHE A 67 -4.73 -0.58 19.73
N ALA A 68 -5.88 -1.27 19.81
CA ALA A 68 -5.97 -2.72 19.62
C ALA A 68 -6.64 -3.03 18.27
N GLY A 69 -7.87 -2.56 18.04
CA GLY A 69 -8.58 -2.72 16.78
C GLY A 69 -8.13 -1.72 15.73
N PHE A 70 -8.11 -2.14 14.45
CA PHE A 70 -7.66 -1.28 13.34
C PHE A 70 -8.32 -1.64 12.01
N VAL A 71 -8.36 -0.66 11.13
CA VAL A 71 -8.58 -0.85 9.69
C VAL A 71 -7.21 -0.77 9.01
N ALA A 72 -6.84 -1.82 8.28
CA ALA A 72 -5.63 -1.81 7.47
C ALA A 72 -5.90 -1.16 6.11
N LEU A 73 -5.25 -0.04 5.80
CA LEU A 73 -5.36 0.63 4.49
C LEU A 73 -3.98 0.78 3.87
N GLY A 74 -3.82 0.35 2.62
CA GLY A 74 -2.54 0.48 1.93
C GLY A 74 -2.67 0.78 0.45
N HIS A 75 -1.68 1.48 -0.09
CA HIS A 75 -1.54 1.83 -1.49
C HIS A 75 -0.39 1.05 -2.13
N SER A 76 -0.62 0.50 -3.33
CA SER A 76 0.39 -0.25 -4.09
C SER A 76 0.94 -1.41 -3.24
N VAL A 77 2.26 -1.58 -3.09
CA VAL A 77 2.85 -2.58 -2.19
C VAL A 77 2.37 -2.43 -0.74
N GLY A 78 2.04 -1.22 -0.30
CA GLY A 78 1.41 -0.99 1.00
C GLY A 78 0.06 -1.68 1.14
N GLY A 79 -0.67 -1.92 0.05
CA GLY A 79 -1.89 -2.72 0.05
C GLY A 79 -1.63 -4.20 0.33
N ALA A 80 -0.55 -4.75 -0.19
CA ALA A 80 -0.10 -6.11 0.15
C ALA A 80 0.34 -6.20 1.63
N MET A 81 1.03 -5.17 2.13
CA MET A 81 1.40 -5.07 3.55
C MET A 81 0.16 -4.93 4.45
N ALA A 82 -0.86 -4.18 4.01
CA ALA A 82 -2.14 -4.08 4.73
C ALA A 82 -2.84 -5.45 4.83
N ALA A 83 -2.82 -6.24 3.76
CA ALA A 83 -3.32 -7.60 3.78
C ALA A 83 -2.51 -8.50 4.73
N ALA A 84 -1.18 -8.35 4.76
CA ALA A 84 -0.34 -9.06 5.71
C ALA A 84 -0.65 -8.66 7.18
N CYS A 85 -0.95 -7.39 7.45
CA CYS A 85 -1.38 -6.95 8.77
C CYS A 85 -2.73 -7.57 9.18
N ALA A 86 -3.68 -7.66 8.23
CA ALA A 86 -4.98 -8.28 8.47
C ALA A 86 -4.86 -9.81 8.73
N ASP A 87 -3.97 -10.47 7.99
CA ASP A 87 -3.65 -11.89 8.19
C ASP A 87 -2.97 -12.16 9.54
N ALA A 88 -2.02 -11.30 9.93
CA ALA A 88 -1.25 -11.48 11.17
C ALA A 88 -2.08 -11.24 12.44
N GLN A 89 -3.13 -10.41 12.37
CA GLN A 89 -3.96 -10.08 13.52
C GLN A 89 -5.47 -10.10 13.16
N PRO A 90 -6.02 -11.26 12.78
CA PRO A 90 -7.39 -11.37 12.26
C PRO A 90 -8.46 -10.95 13.28
N GLU A 91 -8.20 -11.11 14.58
CA GLU A 91 -9.14 -10.73 15.65
C GLU A 91 -9.17 -9.22 15.92
N HIS A 92 -8.16 -8.48 15.44
CA HIS A 92 -8.03 -7.04 15.64
C HIS A 92 -8.26 -6.23 14.35
N CYS A 93 -8.16 -6.85 13.18
CA CYS A 93 -8.39 -6.18 11.92
C CYS A 93 -9.91 -6.14 11.60
N GLU A 94 -10.49 -4.94 11.71
CA GLU A 94 -11.92 -4.72 11.46
C GLU A 94 -12.25 -4.72 9.96
N ALA A 95 -11.34 -4.24 9.13
CA ALA A 95 -11.50 -4.19 7.68
C ALA A 95 -10.15 -4.02 6.96
N LEU A 96 -10.10 -4.50 5.73
CA LEU A 96 -8.97 -4.30 4.80
C LEU A 96 -9.38 -3.34 3.68
N VAL A 97 -8.53 -2.37 3.38
CA VAL A 97 -8.66 -1.51 2.20
C VAL A 97 -7.36 -1.57 1.40
N THR A 98 -7.47 -1.93 0.13
CA THR A 98 -6.34 -1.86 -0.79
C THR A 98 -6.62 -0.86 -1.90
N ILE A 99 -5.63 -0.04 -2.24
CA ILE A 99 -5.69 0.95 -3.33
C ILE A 99 -4.56 0.60 -4.30
N SER A 100 -4.91 0.20 -5.53
CA SER A 100 -3.94 -0.18 -6.58
C SER A 100 -2.89 -1.19 -6.11
N ALA A 101 -3.29 -2.17 -5.28
CA ALA A 101 -2.36 -3.15 -4.72
C ALA A 101 -1.97 -4.21 -5.74
N GLN A 102 -0.72 -4.67 -5.68
CA GLN A 102 -0.24 -5.83 -6.40
C GLN A 102 -0.55 -7.11 -5.61
N ALA A 103 -0.98 -8.16 -6.33
CA ALA A 103 -1.22 -9.49 -5.77
C ALA A 103 -0.20 -10.53 -6.26
N PHE A 104 0.57 -10.20 -7.30
CA PHE A 104 1.59 -11.05 -7.91
C PHE A 104 2.51 -10.20 -8.79
N VAL A 105 3.57 -10.81 -9.31
CA VAL A 105 4.46 -10.16 -10.29
C VAL A 105 3.94 -10.45 -11.70
N GLU A 106 3.66 -9.42 -12.49
CA GLU A 106 3.27 -9.54 -13.89
C GLU A 106 4.15 -8.71 -14.83
N ALA A 107 4.12 -9.02 -16.13
CA ALA A 107 4.94 -8.32 -17.12
C ALA A 107 4.71 -6.79 -17.12
N ARG A 108 3.45 -6.34 -17.03
CA ARG A 108 3.10 -4.92 -16.94
C ARG A 108 3.78 -4.22 -15.77
N THR A 109 3.81 -4.84 -14.58
CA THR A 109 4.50 -4.30 -13.40
C THR A 109 5.99 -4.13 -13.68
N LEU A 110 6.63 -5.17 -14.23
CA LEU A 110 8.06 -5.13 -14.55
C LEU A 110 8.40 -4.10 -15.64
N GLU A 111 7.56 -3.96 -16.64
CA GLU A 111 7.71 -2.93 -17.70
C GLU A 111 7.58 -1.54 -17.11
N GLY A 112 6.58 -1.29 -16.28
CA GLY A 112 6.40 -0.02 -15.58
C GLY A 112 7.60 0.34 -14.70
N ILE A 113 8.17 -0.64 -13.99
CA ILE A 113 9.35 -0.43 -13.14
C ILE A 113 10.60 -0.15 -14.00
N ARG A 114 10.80 -0.84 -15.12
CA ARG A 114 11.91 -0.55 -16.05
C ARG A 114 11.80 0.87 -16.62
N ALA A 115 10.60 1.27 -17.05
CA ALA A 115 10.36 2.63 -17.53
C ALA A 115 10.61 3.68 -16.43
N ALA A 116 10.19 3.40 -15.19
CA ALA A 116 10.48 4.26 -14.06
C ALA A 116 12.00 4.36 -13.78
N ARG A 117 12.74 3.26 -13.82
CA ARG A 117 14.21 3.26 -13.67
C ARG A 117 14.88 4.20 -14.67
N GLU A 118 14.45 4.16 -15.93
CA GLU A 118 14.95 5.06 -16.97
C GLU A 118 14.57 6.53 -16.69
N ALA A 119 13.32 6.76 -16.26
CA ALA A 119 12.85 8.10 -15.91
C ALA A 119 13.64 8.69 -14.73
N PHE A 120 13.92 7.90 -13.70
CA PHE A 120 14.71 8.33 -12.53
C PHE A 120 16.21 8.49 -12.79
N ALA A 121 16.73 8.06 -13.94
CA ALA A 121 18.07 8.43 -14.40
C ALA A 121 18.20 9.93 -14.71
N ARG A 122 17.07 10.61 -14.93
CA ARG A 122 17.04 12.07 -15.13
C ARG A 122 17.16 12.78 -13.78
N PRO A 123 18.05 13.79 -13.64
CA PRO A 123 18.26 14.50 -12.38
C PRO A 123 16.97 15.11 -11.80
N ASP A 124 16.13 15.73 -12.65
CA ASP A 124 14.89 16.39 -12.21
C ASP A 124 13.90 15.41 -11.57
N GLN A 125 13.83 14.19 -12.05
CA GLN A 125 12.97 13.16 -11.48
C GLN A 125 13.53 12.63 -10.15
N PHE A 126 14.84 12.37 -10.11
CA PHE A 126 15.50 11.92 -8.89
C PHE A 126 15.42 12.98 -7.77
N GLU A 127 15.62 14.25 -8.08
CA GLU A 127 15.50 15.37 -7.13
C GLU A 127 14.10 15.46 -6.52
N ARG A 128 13.03 15.11 -7.27
CA ARG A 128 11.67 15.05 -6.72
C ARG A 128 11.55 13.97 -5.64
N LEU A 129 12.17 12.82 -5.84
CA LEU A 129 12.22 11.77 -4.83
C LEU A 129 13.05 12.20 -3.63
N ALA A 130 14.21 12.81 -3.88
CA ALA A 130 15.13 13.28 -2.85
C ALA A 130 14.51 14.35 -1.92
N ARG A 131 13.58 15.17 -2.41
CA ARG A 131 12.82 16.10 -1.56
C ARG A 131 12.04 15.43 -0.44
N HIS A 132 11.66 14.18 -0.61
CA HIS A 132 10.87 13.42 0.36
C HIS A 132 11.71 12.47 1.23
N HIS A 133 12.86 12.01 0.72
CA HIS A 133 13.68 11.00 1.37
C HIS A 133 15.09 11.49 1.74
N GLY A 134 15.49 12.70 1.28
CA GLY A 134 16.82 13.24 1.53
C GLY A 134 17.91 12.33 0.93
N GLU A 135 18.99 12.11 1.66
CA GLU A 135 20.11 11.27 1.26
C GLU A 135 19.74 9.81 1.01
N ARG A 136 18.59 9.36 1.53
CA ARG A 136 18.09 7.99 1.36
C ARG A 136 17.38 7.75 0.03
N ALA A 137 17.15 8.79 -0.77
CA ALA A 137 16.40 8.67 -2.01
C ALA A 137 16.98 7.58 -2.95
N ARG A 138 18.31 7.43 -2.99
CA ARG A 138 18.96 6.37 -3.76
C ARG A 138 18.59 5.00 -3.24
N TRP A 139 18.71 4.79 -1.93
CA TRP A 139 18.33 3.52 -1.30
C TRP A 139 16.85 3.20 -1.52
N VAL A 140 15.95 4.18 -1.38
CA VAL A 140 14.51 4.00 -1.61
C VAL A 140 14.21 3.56 -3.04
N LEU A 141 14.87 4.20 -4.02
CA LEU A 141 14.72 3.86 -5.43
C LEU A 141 15.23 2.45 -5.74
N ASP A 142 16.45 2.14 -5.28
CA ASP A 142 17.10 0.85 -5.52
C ASP A 142 16.36 -0.28 -4.80
N ALA A 143 15.87 -0.06 -3.57
CA ALA A 143 15.05 -1.00 -2.83
C ALA A 143 13.78 -1.42 -3.57
N TRP A 144 13.14 -0.49 -4.28
CA TRP A 144 12.00 -0.81 -5.13
C TRP A 144 12.41 -1.56 -6.39
N ILE A 145 13.33 -0.98 -7.17
CA ILE A 145 13.72 -1.48 -8.49
C ILE A 145 14.36 -2.85 -8.37
N ASP A 146 15.37 -2.98 -7.49
CA ASP A 146 16.16 -4.20 -7.39
C ASP A 146 15.31 -5.36 -6.86
N THR A 147 14.43 -5.10 -5.87
CA THR A 147 13.54 -6.14 -5.36
C THR A 147 12.58 -6.65 -6.42
N TRP A 148 11.87 -5.75 -7.12
CA TRP A 148 10.85 -6.17 -8.09
C TRP A 148 11.42 -6.74 -9.38
N LEU A 149 12.63 -6.34 -9.77
CA LEU A 149 13.31 -6.87 -10.95
C LEU A 149 14.19 -8.09 -10.65
N ASP A 150 14.34 -8.47 -9.38
CA ASP A 150 15.07 -9.67 -9.01
C ASP A 150 14.32 -10.93 -9.50
N PRO A 151 14.97 -11.82 -10.28
CA PRO A 151 14.39 -13.10 -10.66
C PRO A 151 13.88 -13.94 -9.49
N ALA A 152 14.50 -13.83 -8.31
CA ALA A 152 14.06 -14.53 -7.10
C ALA A 152 12.68 -14.04 -6.60
N PHE A 153 12.30 -12.80 -6.92
CA PHE A 153 11.00 -12.23 -6.56
C PHE A 153 9.92 -12.51 -7.63
N ALA A 154 10.30 -13.01 -8.81
CA ALA A 154 9.36 -13.21 -9.93
C ALA A 154 8.18 -14.13 -9.61
N GLY A 155 8.38 -15.08 -8.68
CA GLY A 155 7.35 -16.02 -8.23
C GLY A 155 6.50 -15.50 -7.06
N TRP A 156 6.70 -14.27 -6.60
CA TRP A 156 5.96 -13.74 -5.47
C TRP A 156 4.46 -13.59 -5.77
N THR A 157 3.63 -14.06 -4.82
CA THR A 157 2.18 -13.87 -4.83
C THR A 157 1.66 -13.56 -3.44
N LEU A 158 0.50 -12.92 -3.37
CA LEU A 158 -0.21 -12.60 -2.13
C LEU A 158 -1.19 -13.71 -1.71
N ASP A 159 -1.36 -14.76 -2.52
CA ASP A 159 -2.43 -15.76 -2.41
C ASP A 159 -2.51 -16.41 -1.02
N ALA A 160 -1.38 -16.84 -0.48
CA ALA A 160 -1.34 -17.49 0.83
C ALA A 160 -1.80 -16.57 1.97
N THR A 161 -1.52 -15.27 1.88
CA THR A 161 -1.99 -14.25 2.81
C THR A 161 -3.49 -14.02 2.63
N LEU A 162 -3.96 -13.80 1.40
CA LEU A 162 -5.36 -13.53 1.10
C LEU A 162 -6.29 -14.64 1.61
N ALA A 163 -5.89 -15.90 1.44
CA ALA A 163 -6.65 -17.07 1.88
C ALA A 163 -6.93 -17.12 3.41
N ARG A 164 -6.21 -16.31 4.21
CA ARG A 164 -6.39 -16.22 5.66
C ARG A 164 -7.05 -14.94 6.15
N VAL A 165 -7.16 -13.92 5.28
CA VAL A 165 -7.84 -12.65 5.60
C VAL A 165 -9.36 -12.86 5.59
N ARG A 166 -10.00 -12.66 6.73
CA ARG A 166 -11.44 -12.91 6.94
C ARG A 166 -12.27 -11.66 7.16
N CYS A 167 -11.64 -10.54 7.52
CA CYS A 167 -12.35 -9.27 7.68
C CYS A 167 -12.93 -8.78 6.35
N PRO A 168 -14.00 -7.97 6.38
CA PRO A 168 -14.51 -7.31 5.17
C PRO A 168 -13.43 -6.53 4.44
N ALA A 169 -13.43 -6.55 3.11
CA ALA A 169 -12.44 -5.86 2.30
C ALA A 169 -13.04 -4.97 1.21
N LEU A 170 -12.41 -3.81 0.98
CA LEU A 170 -12.66 -2.92 -0.14
C LEU A 170 -11.40 -2.83 -0.99
N VAL A 171 -11.52 -3.23 -2.25
CA VAL A 171 -10.41 -3.28 -3.21
C VAL A 171 -10.64 -2.23 -4.29
N LEU A 172 -9.87 -1.14 -4.22
CA LEU A 172 -9.93 -0.02 -5.17
C LEU A 172 -8.78 -0.11 -6.16
N HIS A 173 -9.05 0.10 -7.45
CA HIS A 173 -8.02 0.03 -8.48
C HIS A 173 -8.32 1.01 -9.62
N GLY A 174 -7.28 1.68 -10.15
CA GLY A 174 -7.42 2.54 -11.31
C GLY A 174 -7.51 1.74 -12.61
N GLU A 175 -8.45 2.07 -13.49
CA GLU A 175 -8.65 1.38 -14.77
C GLU A 175 -7.39 1.43 -15.66
N HIS A 176 -6.64 2.54 -15.58
CA HIS A 176 -5.45 2.80 -16.39
C HIS A 176 -4.14 2.66 -15.60
N ASP A 177 -4.14 1.86 -14.53
CA ASP A 177 -2.96 1.62 -13.72
C ASP A 177 -1.82 1.03 -14.56
N GLN A 178 -0.70 1.74 -14.61
CA GLN A 178 0.48 1.35 -15.40
C GLN A 178 1.36 0.30 -14.71
N TYR A 179 1.16 0.07 -13.42
CA TYR A 179 1.91 -0.90 -12.62
C TYR A 179 1.12 -2.17 -12.30
N GLY A 180 -0.18 -2.19 -12.54
CA GLY A 180 -1.03 -3.34 -12.27
C GLY A 180 -2.23 -3.42 -13.18
N SER A 181 -2.45 -4.58 -13.82
CA SER A 181 -3.67 -4.82 -14.60
C SER A 181 -4.88 -5.06 -13.69
N PRO A 182 -6.13 -5.01 -14.22
CA PRO A 182 -7.34 -5.38 -13.47
C PRO A 182 -7.33 -6.81 -12.91
N ARG A 183 -6.36 -7.64 -13.31
CA ARG A 183 -6.16 -8.98 -12.72
C ARG A 183 -5.73 -8.92 -11.26
N HIS A 184 -5.05 -7.85 -10.82
CA HIS A 184 -4.66 -7.70 -9.42
C HIS A 184 -5.87 -7.56 -8.49
N PRO A 185 -6.77 -6.57 -8.67
CA PRO A 185 -7.93 -6.46 -7.79
C PRO A 185 -8.87 -7.67 -7.91
N ALA A 186 -9.02 -8.28 -9.08
CA ALA A 186 -9.79 -9.50 -9.24
C ALA A 186 -9.20 -10.64 -8.41
N ARG A 187 -7.88 -10.89 -8.52
CA ARG A 187 -7.19 -11.93 -7.73
C ARG A 187 -7.26 -11.68 -6.23
N ILE A 188 -7.19 -10.41 -5.80
CA ILE A 188 -7.35 -10.06 -4.38
C ILE A 188 -8.75 -10.46 -3.91
N VAL A 189 -9.80 -10.04 -4.61
CA VAL A 189 -11.19 -10.36 -4.23
C VAL A 189 -11.46 -11.86 -4.24
N GLU A 190 -11.00 -12.58 -5.25
CA GLU A 190 -11.16 -14.03 -5.38
C GLU A 190 -10.37 -14.80 -4.30
N GLY A 191 -9.22 -14.28 -3.88
CA GLY A 191 -8.35 -14.94 -2.91
C GLY A 191 -8.75 -14.72 -1.44
N LEU A 192 -9.53 -13.67 -1.14
CA LEU A 192 -9.94 -13.35 0.22
C LEU A 192 -10.92 -14.37 0.80
N ALA A 193 -10.67 -14.83 2.03
CA ALA A 193 -11.59 -15.71 2.75
C ALA A 193 -12.82 -14.98 3.30
N GLY A 194 -12.75 -13.66 3.47
CA GLY A 194 -13.83 -12.80 3.93
C GLY A 194 -14.62 -12.12 2.79
N PRO A 195 -15.70 -11.40 3.11
CA PRO A 195 -16.47 -10.68 2.10
C PRO A 195 -15.68 -9.53 1.52
N ALA A 196 -15.68 -9.41 0.19
CA ALA A 196 -14.93 -8.39 -0.51
C ALA A 196 -15.76 -7.64 -1.56
N ARG A 197 -15.44 -6.36 -1.75
CA ARG A 197 -15.99 -5.52 -2.82
C ARG A 197 -14.84 -4.97 -3.65
N MET A 198 -14.99 -5.04 -4.97
CA MET A 198 -14.07 -4.40 -5.92
C MET A 198 -14.71 -3.15 -6.53
N MET A 199 -13.91 -2.11 -6.69
CA MET A 199 -14.28 -0.92 -7.43
C MET A 199 -13.13 -0.52 -8.37
N LEU A 200 -13.37 -0.63 -9.66
CA LEU A 200 -12.51 -0.03 -10.69
C LEU A 200 -12.90 1.44 -10.85
N LEU A 201 -11.91 2.31 -10.87
CA LEU A 201 -12.07 3.75 -10.97
C LEU A 201 -11.80 4.19 -12.42
N PRO A 202 -12.83 4.59 -13.18
CA PRO A 202 -12.69 4.94 -14.59
C PRO A 202 -11.72 6.10 -14.78
N GLY A 203 -10.89 6.03 -15.82
CA GLY A 203 -9.94 7.07 -16.18
C GLY A 203 -8.81 7.31 -15.15
N CYS A 204 -8.72 6.50 -14.13
CA CYS A 204 -7.76 6.64 -13.04
C CYS A 204 -6.55 5.72 -13.25
N ALA A 205 -5.35 6.22 -12.98
CA ALA A 205 -4.11 5.46 -13.05
C ALA A 205 -3.73 4.87 -11.68
N HIS A 206 -2.42 4.86 -11.33
CA HIS A 206 -1.91 4.15 -10.14
C HIS A 206 -2.22 4.81 -8.80
N VAL A 207 -2.62 6.09 -8.77
CA VAL A 207 -2.76 6.86 -7.52
C VAL A 207 -4.21 7.34 -7.30
N PRO A 208 -5.20 6.43 -7.17
CA PRO A 208 -6.62 6.77 -7.08
C PRO A 208 -6.97 7.76 -5.97
N HIS A 209 -6.33 7.67 -4.81
CA HIS A 209 -6.54 8.58 -3.68
C HIS A 209 -6.10 10.03 -3.96
N ARG A 210 -5.47 10.29 -5.12
CA ARG A 210 -5.11 11.63 -5.61
C ARG A 210 -5.85 11.98 -6.88
N GLU A 211 -6.00 11.04 -7.80
CA GLU A 211 -6.56 11.23 -9.14
C GLU A 211 -8.09 11.25 -9.13
N ALA A 212 -8.70 10.40 -8.28
CA ALA A 212 -10.15 10.28 -8.11
C ALA A 212 -10.55 10.42 -6.63
N LYS A 213 -9.88 11.31 -5.89
CA LYS A 213 -10.02 11.45 -4.43
C LYS A 213 -11.47 11.51 -3.93
N PRO A 214 -12.40 12.29 -4.53
CA PRO A 214 -13.79 12.32 -4.08
C PRO A 214 -14.46 10.95 -4.14
N ALA A 215 -14.28 10.20 -5.23
CA ALA A 215 -14.85 8.87 -5.39
C ALA A 215 -14.25 7.86 -4.40
N VAL A 216 -12.95 7.94 -4.15
CA VAL A 216 -12.27 7.12 -3.14
C VAL A 216 -12.79 7.40 -1.74
N LEU A 217 -12.89 8.67 -1.35
CA LEU A 217 -13.42 9.06 -0.02
C LEU A 217 -14.88 8.65 0.15
N GLN A 218 -15.71 8.78 -0.90
CA GLN A 218 -17.09 8.32 -0.87
C GLN A 218 -17.19 6.80 -0.67
N ALA A 219 -16.37 6.03 -1.40
CA ALA A 219 -16.33 4.58 -1.28
C ALA A 219 -15.88 4.15 0.14
N LEU A 220 -14.86 4.82 0.68
CA LEU A 220 -14.36 4.57 2.03
C LEU A 220 -15.39 4.95 3.11
N HIS A 221 -16.08 6.09 2.97
CA HIS A 221 -17.16 6.47 3.88
C HIS A 221 -18.29 5.42 3.87
N GLY A 222 -18.73 5.00 2.69
CA GLY A 222 -19.79 4.00 2.56
C GLY A 222 -19.40 2.59 3.04
N PHE A 223 -18.10 2.28 3.02
CA PHE A 223 -17.59 0.97 3.44
C PHE A 223 -17.25 0.91 4.93
N LEU A 224 -16.56 1.91 5.46
CA LEU A 224 -16.11 1.93 6.84
C LEU A 224 -17.19 2.44 7.82
N GLY A 225 -18.17 3.20 7.32
CA GLY A 225 -19.22 3.80 8.13
C GLY A 225 -18.69 4.77 9.19
N ALA A 226 -19.58 5.50 9.86
CA ALA A 226 -19.23 6.03 11.17
C ALA A 226 -19.17 4.83 12.15
N PRO A 227 -18.17 4.74 13.06
CA PRO A 227 -18.16 3.70 14.08
C PRO A 227 -19.49 3.76 14.84
N ALA A 228 -20.09 2.60 15.09
CA ALA A 228 -21.27 2.52 15.96
C ALA A 228 -20.90 3.19 17.29
N ARG A 229 -21.67 4.23 17.66
CA ARG A 229 -21.49 4.96 18.93
C ARG A 229 -21.79 4.05 20.08
#